data_f88ea5dc72922faf06a2fc22a2139520
#
_entry.id   f88ea5dc72922faf06a2fc22a2139520
#
_cell.length_a   1.000
_cell.length_b   1.000
_cell.length_c   1.000
_cell.angle_alpha   90.00
_cell.angle_beta   90.00
_cell.angle_gamma   90.00
#
_symmetry.space_group_name_H-M   'P 1'
#
loop_
_entity.id
_entity.type
_entity.pdbx_description
1 polymer ?
#
loop_
_entity_poly.entity_id
_entity_poly.type
_entity_poly.pdbx_seq_one_letter_code
_entity_poly.pdbx_strand_id
1 'polypeptide(L)'
;LEPALECVAALHSPSTGIVDSHALMLALQGDLEHAGGIVALNSPLAQAGRAQAAIDLVAQDGTRLRANTVVNAAGLHAPALAARFDGLGPAHVPQAHYAKGSYFTLTGKAPFSRLIYPVPEAAGLGVHLTLDLGGQAKFGPDVQWVDSPDDLLVDPARGDAFYAEVRKYWPALRDGALAPGYAGIRPKIHGASAPAADFVIQGPAVHGVPGLVNLFGIESPGLTSALAIAEHVAELV
;
A
#
# COMPACT_ATOMS: atom_id res chain seq x y z
N LEU A 1 22.62 -17.52 -12.29
CA LEU A 1 21.33 -16.91 -12.66
C LEU A 1 21.48 -15.42 -12.92
N GLU A 2 22.20 -14.69 -12.06
CA GLU A 2 22.45 -13.24 -12.16
C GLU A 2 23.95 -12.98 -11.98
N PRO A 3 24.73 -12.92 -13.06
CA PRO A 3 26.21 -12.85 -12.97
C PRO A 3 26.75 -11.63 -12.27
N ALA A 4 25.98 -10.53 -12.24
CA ALA A 4 26.36 -9.28 -11.59
C ALA A 4 26.04 -9.25 -10.08
N LEU A 5 25.34 -10.26 -9.56
CA LEU A 5 24.98 -10.37 -8.15
C LEU A 5 26.13 -10.93 -7.35
N GLU A 6 26.55 -10.22 -6.32
CA GLU A 6 27.48 -10.71 -5.30
C GLU A 6 26.71 -11.05 -4.01
N CYS A 7 26.81 -12.29 -3.58
CA CYS A 7 26.19 -12.78 -2.34
C CYS A 7 26.87 -14.06 -1.88
N VAL A 8 26.75 -14.39 -0.59
CA VAL A 8 27.25 -15.64 -0.01
C VAL A 8 26.37 -16.82 -0.38
N ALA A 9 25.04 -16.57 -0.43
CA ALA A 9 24.01 -17.53 -0.79
C ALA A 9 22.76 -16.80 -1.24
N ALA A 10 21.91 -17.45 -2.03
CA ALA A 10 20.62 -16.89 -2.46
C ALA A 10 19.57 -17.99 -2.54
N LEU A 11 18.31 -17.61 -2.28
CA LEU A 11 17.14 -18.42 -2.58
C LEU A 11 16.55 -17.94 -3.91
N HIS A 12 16.22 -18.86 -4.79
CA HIS A 12 15.52 -18.57 -6.05
C HIS A 12 14.04 -18.90 -5.91
N SER A 13 13.19 -17.92 -6.16
CA SER A 13 11.73 -18.10 -6.25
C SER A 13 11.32 -18.08 -7.72
N PRO A 14 11.08 -19.23 -8.33
CA PRO A 14 10.79 -19.33 -9.78
C PRO A 14 9.39 -18.82 -10.14
N SER A 15 8.47 -18.76 -9.18
CA SER A 15 7.08 -18.33 -9.37
C SER A 15 6.84 -16.83 -9.05
N THR A 16 7.85 -16.13 -8.53
CA THR A 16 7.75 -14.69 -8.31
C THR A 16 7.77 -13.94 -9.63
N GLY A 17 6.90 -12.96 -9.75
CA GLY A 17 6.79 -12.13 -10.95
C GLY A 17 6.52 -10.67 -10.60
N ILE A 18 6.24 -9.89 -11.63
CA ILE A 18 5.79 -8.50 -11.53
C ILE A 18 4.40 -8.39 -12.12
N VAL A 19 3.61 -7.44 -11.63
CA VAL A 19 2.27 -7.16 -12.11
C VAL A 19 2.16 -5.68 -12.48
N ASP A 20 1.46 -5.40 -13.57
CA ASP A 20 0.98 -4.06 -13.87
C ASP A 20 -0.21 -3.77 -12.95
N SER A 21 0.04 -3.00 -11.88
CA SER A 21 -0.99 -2.69 -10.89
C SER A 21 -2.14 -1.84 -11.45
N HIS A 22 -1.86 -0.99 -12.45
CA HIS A 22 -2.90 -0.20 -13.12
C HIS A 22 -3.77 -1.07 -14.00
N ALA A 23 -3.18 -1.97 -14.79
CA ALA A 23 -3.93 -2.92 -15.59
C ALA A 23 -4.75 -3.88 -14.72
N LEU A 24 -4.21 -4.32 -13.58
CA LEU A 24 -4.96 -5.11 -12.60
C LEU A 24 -6.19 -4.35 -12.07
N MET A 25 -6.04 -3.08 -11.69
CA MET A 25 -7.16 -2.26 -11.22
C MET A 25 -8.21 -2.06 -12.32
N LEU A 26 -7.79 -1.82 -13.57
CA LEU A 26 -8.71 -1.69 -14.70
C LEU A 26 -9.47 -2.99 -15.00
N ALA A 27 -8.80 -4.14 -14.87
CA ALA A 27 -9.45 -5.44 -15.02
C ALA A 27 -10.51 -5.67 -13.94
N LEU A 28 -10.18 -5.40 -12.67
CA LEU A 28 -11.13 -5.50 -11.56
C LEU A 28 -12.30 -4.51 -11.70
N GLN A 29 -12.05 -3.30 -12.20
CA GLN A 29 -13.12 -2.35 -12.52
C GLN A 29 -14.02 -2.90 -13.62
N GLY A 30 -13.47 -3.47 -14.69
CA GLY A 30 -14.24 -4.09 -15.75
C GLY A 30 -15.12 -5.24 -15.25
N ASP A 31 -14.60 -6.10 -14.35
CA ASP A 31 -15.38 -7.16 -13.74
C ASP A 31 -16.51 -6.62 -12.86
N LEU A 32 -16.25 -5.57 -12.07
CA LEU A 32 -17.25 -4.86 -11.28
C LEU A 32 -18.39 -4.33 -12.15
N GLU A 33 -18.05 -3.60 -13.23
CA GLU A 33 -19.03 -3.00 -14.14
C GLU A 33 -19.83 -4.08 -14.90
N HIS A 34 -19.17 -5.17 -15.30
CA HIS A 34 -19.86 -6.32 -15.92
C HIS A 34 -20.86 -6.98 -14.96
N ALA A 35 -20.55 -7.01 -13.67
CA ALA A 35 -21.46 -7.48 -12.62
C ALA A 35 -22.55 -6.46 -12.25
N GLY A 36 -22.65 -5.32 -12.92
CA GLY A 36 -23.64 -4.27 -12.68
C GLY A 36 -23.24 -3.25 -11.61
N GLY A 37 -21.99 -3.29 -11.14
CA GLY A 37 -21.44 -2.30 -10.22
C GLY A 37 -21.15 -0.96 -10.91
N ILE A 38 -20.94 0.08 -10.12
CA ILE A 38 -20.66 1.45 -10.61
C ILE A 38 -19.47 2.01 -9.83
N VAL A 39 -18.54 2.67 -10.54
CA VAL A 39 -17.48 3.48 -9.95
C VAL A 39 -17.91 4.95 -10.00
N ALA A 40 -18.18 5.53 -8.82
CA ALA A 40 -18.51 6.95 -8.67
C ALA A 40 -17.25 7.74 -8.34
N LEU A 41 -16.65 8.40 -9.32
CA LEU A 41 -15.49 9.25 -9.14
C LEU A 41 -15.87 10.59 -8.50
N ASN A 42 -14.90 11.26 -7.83
CA ASN A 42 -15.08 12.57 -7.21
C ASN A 42 -16.26 12.65 -6.23
N SER A 43 -16.52 11.54 -5.53
CA SER A 43 -17.65 11.40 -4.60
C SER A 43 -17.19 11.15 -3.17
N PRO A 44 -16.36 12.04 -2.57
CA PRO A 44 -15.87 11.85 -1.22
C PRO A 44 -17.02 11.93 -0.22
N LEU A 45 -17.03 11.02 0.77
CA LEU A 45 -18.03 11.01 1.82
C LEU A 45 -17.77 12.12 2.83
N ALA A 46 -18.82 12.89 3.16
CA ALA A 46 -18.85 13.86 4.23
C ALA A 46 -19.22 13.22 5.58
N GLN A 47 -20.22 12.33 5.54
CA GLN A 47 -20.77 11.69 6.72
C GLN A 47 -21.35 10.32 6.36
N ALA A 48 -21.32 9.41 7.33
CA ALA A 48 -22.05 8.16 7.27
C ALA A 48 -22.68 7.87 8.64
N GLY A 49 -23.80 7.18 8.66
CA GLY A 49 -24.45 6.84 9.92
C GLY A 49 -25.49 5.76 9.75
N ARG A 50 -25.80 5.07 10.83
CA ARG A 50 -26.83 4.04 10.82
C ARG A 50 -28.24 4.65 10.78
N ALA A 51 -29.04 4.21 9.84
CA ALA A 51 -30.46 4.53 9.77
C ALA A 51 -31.27 3.21 9.71
N GLN A 52 -31.86 2.83 10.84
CA GLN A 52 -32.60 1.55 10.99
C GLN A 52 -31.72 0.34 10.68
N ALA A 53 -32.02 -0.42 9.61
CA ALA A 53 -31.31 -1.63 9.20
C ALA A 53 -30.22 -1.37 8.13
N ALA A 54 -30.01 -0.11 7.73
CA ALA A 54 -29.09 0.27 6.66
C ALA A 54 -28.14 1.38 7.11
N ILE A 55 -27.19 1.73 6.29
CA ILE A 55 -26.24 2.83 6.48
C ILE A 55 -26.57 3.93 5.47
N ASP A 56 -26.87 5.13 5.94
CA ASP A 56 -27.02 6.31 5.12
C ASP A 56 -25.64 6.96 4.93
N LEU A 57 -25.31 7.23 3.68
CA LEU A 57 -24.08 7.88 3.25
C LEU A 57 -24.43 9.24 2.65
N VAL A 58 -23.66 10.26 3.00
CA VAL A 58 -23.79 11.60 2.45
C VAL A 58 -22.46 12.01 1.84
N ALA A 59 -22.44 12.24 0.54
CA ALA A 59 -21.27 12.77 -0.15
C ALA A 59 -21.12 14.28 0.09
N GLN A 60 -19.93 14.83 -0.19
CA GLN A 60 -19.66 16.26 0.02
C GLN A 60 -20.50 17.18 -0.87
N ASP A 61 -20.95 16.69 -2.02
CA ASP A 61 -21.87 17.41 -2.95
C ASP A 61 -23.34 17.34 -2.50
N GLY A 62 -23.64 16.69 -1.37
CA GLY A 62 -24.98 16.50 -0.84
C GLY A 62 -25.71 15.27 -1.36
N THR A 63 -25.12 14.50 -2.29
CA THR A 63 -25.70 13.24 -2.76
C THR A 63 -25.87 12.26 -1.60
N ARG A 64 -27.04 11.62 -1.55
CA ARG A 64 -27.38 10.64 -0.52
C ARG A 64 -27.52 9.25 -1.11
N LEU A 65 -26.92 8.27 -0.43
CA LEU A 65 -27.03 6.87 -0.77
C LEU A 65 -27.36 6.07 0.49
N ARG A 66 -28.23 5.08 0.35
CA ARG A 66 -28.52 4.11 1.39
C ARG A 66 -27.97 2.75 0.98
N ALA A 67 -27.15 2.15 1.83
CA ALA A 67 -26.53 0.87 1.59
C ALA A 67 -26.83 -0.10 2.75
N ASN A 68 -27.00 -1.38 2.44
CA ASN A 68 -27.11 -2.42 3.45
C ASN A 68 -25.75 -2.75 4.05
N THR A 69 -24.70 -2.65 3.22
CA THR A 69 -23.31 -2.95 3.57
C THR A 69 -22.41 -1.84 3.06
N VAL A 70 -21.44 -1.46 3.88
CA VAL A 70 -20.38 -0.51 3.54
C VAL A 70 -19.03 -1.11 3.92
N VAL A 71 -18.13 -1.16 2.97
CA VAL A 71 -16.73 -1.55 3.19
C VAL A 71 -15.83 -0.32 3.07
N ASN A 72 -15.21 0.05 4.17
CA ASN A 72 -14.23 1.13 4.20
C ASN A 72 -12.85 0.57 3.80
N ALA A 73 -12.54 0.66 2.52
CA ALA A 73 -11.25 0.28 1.93
C ALA A 73 -10.43 1.51 1.49
N ALA A 74 -10.54 2.63 2.24
CA ALA A 74 -9.99 3.93 1.85
C ALA A 74 -8.47 4.08 2.09
N GLY A 75 -7.74 3.01 2.42
CA GLY A 75 -6.28 2.99 2.54
C GLY A 75 -5.77 4.03 3.53
N LEU A 76 -4.97 4.99 3.06
CA LEU A 76 -4.42 6.09 3.89
C LEU A 76 -5.51 6.91 4.61
N HIS A 77 -6.70 6.98 4.03
CA HIS A 77 -7.82 7.75 4.55
C HIS A 77 -8.84 6.92 5.35
N ALA A 78 -8.62 5.59 5.47
CA ALA A 78 -9.57 4.71 6.14
C ALA A 78 -9.87 5.08 7.60
N PRO A 79 -8.89 5.46 8.44
CA PRO A 79 -9.18 5.93 9.80
C PRO A 79 -10.00 7.23 9.83
N ALA A 80 -9.66 8.19 8.97
CA ALA A 80 -10.39 9.46 8.88
C ALA A 80 -11.82 9.27 8.35
N LEU A 81 -12.04 8.31 7.46
CA LEU A 81 -13.36 7.94 6.98
C LEU A 81 -14.15 7.22 8.08
N ALA A 82 -13.54 6.29 8.78
CA ALA A 82 -14.17 5.59 9.92
C ALA A 82 -14.65 6.54 11.00
N ALA A 83 -13.89 7.60 11.30
CA ALA A 83 -14.27 8.63 12.27
C ALA A 83 -15.53 9.42 11.86
N ARG A 84 -15.99 9.34 10.62
CA ARG A 84 -17.22 9.98 10.12
C ARG A 84 -18.47 9.11 10.24
N PHE A 85 -18.31 7.87 10.73
CA PHE A 85 -19.43 6.95 10.92
C PHE A 85 -20.08 7.19 12.29
N ASP A 86 -21.29 7.74 12.29
CA ASP A 86 -22.08 7.89 13.51
C ASP A 86 -22.39 6.49 14.11
N GLY A 87 -22.14 6.33 15.40
CA GLY A 87 -22.33 5.07 16.11
C GLY A 87 -21.09 4.14 16.13
N LEU A 88 -20.03 4.46 15.40
CA LEU A 88 -18.76 3.76 15.55
C LEU A 88 -17.99 4.35 16.76
N GLY A 89 -17.72 3.51 17.76
CA GLY A 89 -16.98 3.94 18.94
C GLY A 89 -15.52 4.32 18.62
N PRO A 90 -14.97 5.37 19.23
CA PRO A 90 -13.61 5.84 18.93
C PRO A 90 -12.51 4.80 19.20
N ALA A 91 -12.78 3.83 20.09
CA ALA A 91 -11.85 2.72 20.35
C ALA A 91 -11.64 1.80 19.12
N HIS A 92 -12.52 1.85 18.15
CA HIS A 92 -12.42 1.08 16.89
C HIS A 92 -11.84 1.88 15.73
N VAL A 93 -11.40 3.12 15.97
CA VAL A 93 -10.77 3.97 14.96
C VAL A 93 -9.30 4.15 15.32
N PRO A 94 -8.39 3.46 14.63
CA PRO A 94 -6.97 3.60 14.92
C PRO A 94 -6.45 4.98 14.51
N GLN A 95 -5.38 5.43 15.17
CA GLN A 95 -4.66 6.61 14.74
C GLN A 95 -3.91 6.33 13.44
N ALA A 96 -4.08 7.21 12.44
CA ALA A 96 -3.33 7.15 11.20
C ALA A 96 -1.90 7.64 11.39
N HIS A 97 -0.95 6.90 10.84
CA HIS A 97 0.45 7.27 10.70
C HIS A 97 0.91 6.99 9.27
N TYR A 98 1.96 7.66 8.83
CA TYR A 98 2.38 7.61 7.43
C TYR A 98 3.87 7.30 7.34
N ALA A 99 4.21 6.19 6.67
CA ALA A 99 5.59 5.82 6.40
C ALA A 99 5.86 5.91 4.90
N LYS A 100 6.55 6.98 4.49
CA LYS A 100 6.97 7.21 3.11
C LYS A 100 8.11 6.27 2.76
N GLY A 101 8.02 5.65 1.59
CA GLY A 101 9.09 4.88 0.97
C GLY A 101 9.49 5.54 -0.34
N SER A 102 10.74 5.97 -0.44
CA SER A 102 11.30 6.58 -1.64
C SER A 102 11.96 5.52 -2.52
N TYR A 103 11.85 5.72 -3.83
CA TYR A 103 12.49 4.87 -4.83
C TYR A 103 13.40 5.70 -5.72
N PHE A 104 14.54 5.12 -6.08
CA PHE A 104 15.48 5.67 -7.04
C PHE A 104 15.54 4.78 -8.29
N THR A 105 15.59 5.41 -9.45
CA THR A 105 15.63 4.73 -10.74
C THR A 105 17.07 4.66 -11.24
N LEU A 106 17.47 3.52 -11.78
CA LEU A 106 18.77 3.37 -12.43
C LEU A 106 18.79 4.14 -13.75
N THR A 107 19.78 5.00 -13.95
CA THR A 107 20.07 5.56 -15.26
C THR A 107 20.85 4.55 -16.10
N GLY A 108 20.27 4.14 -17.23
CA GLY A 108 20.84 3.12 -18.11
C GLY A 108 20.25 1.74 -17.92
N LYS A 109 20.90 0.73 -18.50
CA LYS A 109 20.42 -0.65 -18.50
C LYS A 109 20.79 -1.38 -17.23
N ALA A 110 19.82 -2.07 -16.63
CA ALA A 110 20.05 -2.95 -15.50
C ALA A 110 20.85 -4.19 -15.92
N PRO A 111 21.81 -4.66 -15.09
CA PRO A 111 22.54 -5.89 -15.36
C PRO A 111 21.76 -7.15 -14.92
N PHE A 112 20.59 -6.95 -14.32
CA PHE A 112 19.75 -8.00 -13.76
C PHE A 112 18.52 -8.25 -14.61
N SER A 113 18.09 -9.49 -14.63
CA SER A 113 16.86 -9.96 -15.28
C SER A 113 15.76 -10.36 -14.26
N ARG A 114 16.11 -10.35 -12.99
CA ARG A 114 15.24 -10.74 -11.84
C ARG A 114 15.24 -9.68 -10.77
N LEU A 115 14.21 -9.73 -9.92
CA LEU A 115 14.13 -8.93 -8.70
C LEU A 115 15.18 -9.44 -7.70
N ILE A 116 15.85 -8.52 -7.00
CA ILE A 116 16.86 -8.86 -5.98
C ILE A 116 16.39 -8.30 -4.65
N TYR A 117 16.21 -9.19 -3.69
CA TYR A 117 15.76 -8.85 -2.34
C TYR A 117 16.83 -9.25 -1.33
N PRO A 118 17.61 -8.29 -0.78
CA PRO A 118 18.51 -8.58 0.32
C PRO A 118 17.76 -9.12 1.53
N VAL A 119 18.44 -9.94 2.32
CA VAL A 119 17.91 -10.39 3.62
C VAL A 119 17.68 -9.15 4.50
N PRO A 120 16.53 -9.05 5.20
CA PRO A 120 16.28 -7.94 6.12
C PRO A 120 17.38 -7.86 7.19
N GLU A 121 17.96 -6.68 7.37
CA GLU A 121 18.92 -6.36 8.41
C GLU A 121 18.25 -5.51 9.49
N ALA A 122 18.62 -5.73 10.77
CA ALA A 122 18.02 -5.02 11.90
C ALA A 122 18.22 -3.48 11.85
N ALA A 123 19.27 -3.02 11.18
CA ALA A 123 19.61 -1.61 11.02
C ALA A 123 19.78 -1.17 9.56
N GLY A 124 19.58 -2.06 8.60
CA GLY A 124 19.72 -1.79 7.18
C GLY A 124 18.42 -1.30 6.54
N LEU A 125 18.54 -0.54 5.44
CA LEU A 125 17.38 -0.09 4.65
C LEU A 125 16.71 -1.26 3.90
N GLY A 126 17.44 -2.37 3.68
CA GLY A 126 16.94 -3.50 2.92
C GLY A 126 16.50 -3.11 1.50
N VAL A 127 17.30 -2.27 0.82
CA VAL A 127 16.97 -1.72 -0.49
C VAL A 127 16.87 -2.83 -1.53
N HIS A 128 15.66 -3.09 -2.00
CA HIS A 128 15.41 -4.06 -3.06
C HIS A 128 15.76 -3.47 -4.43
N LEU A 129 16.15 -4.34 -5.36
CA LEU A 129 16.11 -4.05 -6.79
C LEU A 129 14.84 -4.66 -7.37
N THR A 130 14.02 -3.83 -7.98
CA THR A 130 12.84 -4.25 -8.73
C THR A 130 12.96 -3.84 -10.19
N LEU A 131 12.29 -4.56 -11.08
CA LEU A 131 12.20 -4.26 -12.50
C LEU A 131 10.74 -3.96 -12.83
N ASP A 132 10.51 -2.95 -13.66
CA ASP A 132 9.18 -2.79 -14.26
C ASP A 132 9.06 -3.64 -15.54
N LEU A 133 7.87 -3.63 -16.16
CA LEU A 133 7.61 -4.38 -17.39
C LEU A 133 8.47 -3.93 -18.58
N GLY A 134 9.04 -2.73 -18.54
CA GLY A 134 10.01 -2.23 -19.51
C GLY A 134 11.45 -2.64 -19.22
N GLY A 135 11.70 -3.34 -18.11
CA GLY A 135 13.05 -3.74 -17.67
C GLY A 135 13.84 -2.60 -16.99
N GLN A 136 13.19 -1.48 -16.66
CA GLN A 136 13.81 -0.40 -15.91
C GLN A 136 13.99 -0.79 -14.46
N ALA A 137 15.22 -0.71 -13.96
CA ALA A 137 15.52 -1.01 -12.56
C ALA A 137 15.17 0.17 -11.65
N LYS A 138 14.59 -0.18 -10.49
CA LYS A 138 14.28 0.73 -9.39
C LYS A 138 14.80 0.13 -8.09
N PHE A 139 15.32 0.99 -7.23
CA PHE A 139 15.86 0.63 -5.93
C PHE A 139 15.01 1.24 -4.83
N GLY A 140 14.69 0.46 -3.83
CA GLY A 140 13.85 0.91 -2.71
C GLY A 140 12.94 -0.19 -2.16
N PRO A 141 12.06 0.23 -1.25
CA PRO A 141 12.00 1.57 -0.67
C PRO A 141 12.96 1.74 0.51
N ASP A 142 13.19 3.00 0.88
CA ASP A 142 13.59 3.36 2.24
C ASP A 142 12.36 3.51 3.15
N VAL A 143 12.57 4.05 4.36
CA VAL A 143 11.48 4.39 5.28
C VAL A 143 11.70 5.77 5.86
N GLN A 144 10.70 6.64 5.72
CA GLN A 144 10.66 7.96 6.34
C GLN A 144 9.26 8.19 6.92
N TRP A 145 9.16 8.44 8.21
CA TRP A 145 7.90 8.84 8.84
C TRP A 145 7.60 10.29 8.47
N VAL A 146 6.37 10.56 8.05
CA VAL A 146 5.89 11.86 7.59
C VAL A 146 4.54 12.18 8.22
N ASP A 147 4.21 13.48 8.28
CA ASP A 147 2.97 13.93 8.92
C ASP A 147 1.79 14.01 7.94
N SER A 148 2.06 13.99 6.63
CA SER A 148 1.04 14.09 5.59
C SER A 148 1.00 12.86 4.69
N PRO A 149 -0.21 12.35 4.35
CA PRO A 149 -0.37 11.32 3.33
C PRO A 149 -0.05 11.80 1.90
N ASP A 150 0.11 13.11 1.71
CA ASP A 150 0.34 13.73 0.40
C ASP A 150 1.82 14.08 0.14
N ASP A 151 2.72 13.81 1.11
CA ASP A 151 4.15 14.05 0.95
C ASP A 151 4.81 12.97 0.07
N LEU A 152 4.66 13.11 -1.23
CA LEU A 152 5.21 12.19 -2.24
C LEU A 152 6.53 12.70 -2.87
N LEU A 153 7.13 13.76 -2.33
CA LEU A 153 8.38 14.30 -2.84
C LEU A 153 9.56 13.39 -2.44
N VAL A 154 10.33 12.95 -3.43
CA VAL A 154 11.59 12.24 -3.19
C VAL A 154 12.71 13.24 -2.98
N ASP A 155 13.35 13.21 -1.82
CA ASP A 155 14.54 14.01 -1.54
C ASP A 155 15.75 13.36 -2.24
N PRO A 156 16.40 14.05 -3.21
CA PRO A 156 17.56 13.54 -3.91
C PRO A 156 18.73 13.16 -3.01
N ALA A 157 18.92 13.85 -1.88
CA ALA A 157 20.01 13.60 -0.94
C ALA A 157 19.91 12.22 -0.26
N ARG A 158 18.72 11.63 -0.21
CA ARG A 158 18.53 10.28 0.32
C ARG A 158 19.19 9.21 -0.56
N GLY A 159 19.45 9.49 -1.82
CA GLY A 159 20.12 8.59 -2.76
C GLY A 159 21.50 8.11 -2.30
N ASP A 160 22.21 8.92 -1.52
CA ASP A 160 23.55 8.55 -1.02
C ASP A 160 23.53 7.28 -0.17
N ALA A 161 22.50 7.11 0.67
CA ALA A 161 22.34 5.91 1.47
C ALA A 161 22.04 4.65 0.61
N PHE A 162 21.37 4.83 -0.53
CA PHE A 162 21.06 3.73 -1.44
C PHE A 162 22.31 3.15 -2.09
N TYR A 163 23.31 3.97 -2.43
CA TYR A 163 24.57 3.46 -3.00
C TYR A 163 25.26 2.47 -2.05
N ALA A 164 25.31 2.78 -0.75
CA ALA A 164 25.93 1.92 0.23
C ALA A 164 25.20 0.56 0.34
N GLU A 165 23.89 0.58 0.35
CA GLU A 165 23.07 -0.62 0.47
C GLU A 165 23.10 -1.48 -0.82
N VAL A 166 22.94 -0.86 -1.98
CA VAL A 166 22.94 -1.58 -3.25
C VAL A 166 24.31 -2.19 -3.55
N ARG A 167 25.40 -1.51 -3.21
CA ARG A 167 26.76 -2.02 -3.42
C ARG A 167 27.11 -3.24 -2.57
N LYS A 168 26.33 -3.56 -1.54
CA LYS A 168 26.48 -4.82 -0.80
C LYS A 168 26.22 -6.05 -1.69
N TYR A 169 25.34 -5.93 -2.67
CA TYR A 169 25.01 -7.02 -3.59
C TYR A 169 25.30 -6.72 -5.06
N TRP A 170 25.56 -5.45 -5.41
CA TRP A 170 26.01 -5.01 -6.72
C TRP A 170 27.10 -3.94 -6.63
N PRO A 171 28.35 -4.34 -6.34
CA PRO A 171 29.48 -3.40 -6.15
C PRO A 171 29.79 -2.53 -7.36
N ALA A 172 29.42 -2.99 -8.58
CA ALA A 172 29.67 -2.28 -9.82
C ALA A 172 28.72 -1.08 -10.05
N LEU A 173 27.80 -0.77 -9.13
CA LEU A 173 26.95 0.43 -9.23
C LEU A 173 27.80 1.69 -9.22
N ARG A 174 27.78 2.44 -10.34
CA ARG A 174 28.57 3.67 -10.51
C ARG A 174 27.94 4.84 -9.77
N ASP A 175 28.79 5.78 -9.31
CA ASP A 175 28.32 7.06 -8.78
C ASP A 175 27.50 7.81 -9.84
N GLY A 176 26.49 8.55 -9.41
CA GLY A 176 25.60 9.31 -10.28
C GLY A 176 24.62 8.46 -11.11
N ALA A 177 24.58 7.12 -10.91
CA ALA A 177 23.70 6.25 -11.67
C ALA A 177 22.26 6.17 -11.13
N LEU A 178 22.00 6.69 -9.93
CA LEU A 178 20.66 6.72 -9.33
C LEU A 178 20.06 8.11 -9.48
N ALA A 179 18.85 8.16 -10.01
CA ALA A 179 18.04 9.38 -10.09
C ALA A 179 16.79 9.23 -9.20
N PRO A 180 16.29 10.30 -8.58
CA PRO A 180 15.01 10.25 -7.87
C PRO A 180 13.91 9.68 -8.77
N GLY A 181 13.18 8.71 -8.27
CA GLY A 181 12.06 8.08 -8.96
C GLY A 181 10.72 8.58 -8.42
N TYR A 182 10.04 7.75 -7.65
CA TYR A 182 8.78 8.08 -7.02
C TYR A 182 8.80 7.70 -5.53
N ALA A 183 7.81 8.20 -4.79
CA ALA A 183 7.54 7.76 -3.43
C ALA A 183 6.12 7.21 -3.30
N GLY A 184 5.95 6.29 -2.36
CA GLY A 184 4.64 5.82 -1.91
C GLY A 184 4.54 5.96 -0.40
N ILE A 185 3.32 6.06 0.12
CA ILE A 185 3.09 6.15 1.56
C ILE A 185 2.32 4.92 2.02
N ARG A 186 2.85 4.26 3.05
CA ARG A 186 2.20 3.12 3.68
C ARG A 186 1.23 3.59 4.75
N PRO A 187 -0.02 3.11 4.73
CA PRO A 187 -0.99 3.39 5.79
C PRO A 187 -0.61 2.63 7.05
N LYS A 188 -0.01 3.31 8.00
CA LYS A 188 0.34 2.74 9.30
C LYS A 188 -0.74 3.06 10.34
N ILE A 189 -0.99 2.11 11.23
CA ILE A 189 -1.89 2.24 12.39
C ILE A 189 -1.15 2.18 13.72
N HIS A 190 0.16 2.37 13.66
CA HIS A 190 1.07 2.45 14.80
C HIS A 190 2.17 3.47 14.51
N GLY A 191 2.69 4.12 15.56
CA GLY A 191 3.80 5.07 15.44
C GLY A 191 5.15 4.40 15.21
N ALA A 192 6.17 5.21 14.88
CA ALA A 192 7.52 4.76 14.53
C ALA A 192 8.22 3.89 15.59
N SER A 193 7.93 4.15 16.87
CA SER A 193 8.54 3.44 18.02
C SER A 193 7.76 2.21 18.46
N ALA A 194 6.56 1.98 17.91
CA ALA A 194 5.74 0.83 18.26
C ALA A 194 6.09 -0.39 17.38
N PRO A 195 5.84 -1.61 17.87
CA PRO A 195 5.93 -2.81 17.04
C PRO A 195 5.06 -2.70 15.80
N ALA A 196 5.49 -3.35 14.70
CA ALA A 196 4.68 -3.41 13.50
C ALA A 196 3.33 -4.08 13.79
N ALA A 197 2.24 -3.44 13.36
CA ALA A 197 0.90 -4.01 13.44
C ALA A 197 0.60 -4.80 12.16
N ASP A 198 -0.20 -5.83 12.29
CA ASP A 198 -0.79 -6.54 11.17
C ASP A 198 -1.99 -5.75 10.60
N PHE A 199 -2.52 -6.21 9.48
CA PHE A 199 -3.76 -5.70 8.92
C PHE A 199 -4.90 -5.84 9.93
N VAL A 200 -5.72 -4.79 10.03
CA VAL A 200 -6.88 -4.80 10.91
C VAL A 200 -8.15 -4.78 10.05
N ILE A 201 -8.86 -5.90 10.06
CA ILE A 201 -10.15 -6.07 9.37
C ILE A 201 -11.21 -6.21 10.46
N GLN A 202 -12.10 -5.22 10.58
CA GLN A 202 -13.12 -5.18 11.62
C GLN A 202 -14.52 -5.24 11.01
N GLY A 203 -15.22 -6.32 11.27
CA GLY A 203 -16.64 -6.46 10.96
C GLY A 203 -17.57 -6.11 12.15
N PRO A 204 -18.88 -6.28 11.98
CA PRO A 204 -19.89 -5.96 12.99
C PRO A 204 -19.69 -6.65 14.33
N ALA A 205 -19.14 -7.86 14.33
CA ALA A 205 -18.87 -8.61 15.58
C ALA A 205 -17.83 -7.93 16.48
N VAL A 206 -16.96 -7.07 15.90
CA VAL A 206 -15.89 -6.36 16.63
C VAL A 206 -16.39 -5.02 17.15
N HIS A 207 -17.00 -4.19 16.30
CA HIS A 207 -17.35 -2.81 16.64
C HIS A 207 -18.86 -2.56 16.83
N GLY A 208 -19.70 -3.59 16.66
CA GLY A 208 -21.13 -3.50 16.94
C GLY A 208 -21.96 -2.72 15.92
N VAL A 209 -21.41 -2.25 14.81
CA VAL A 209 -22.14 -1.52 13.76
C VAL A 209 -22.51 -2.48 12.63
N PRO A 210 -23.78 -2.95 12.53
CA PRO A 210 -24.20 -3.86 11.48
C PRO A 210 -23.98 -3.28 10.08
N GLY A 211 -23.50 -4.13 9.17
CA GLY A 211 -23.28 -3.77 7.77
C GLY A 211 -22.02 -2.96 7.50
N LEU A 212 -21.21 -2.60 8.51
CA LEU A 212 -19.95 -1.91 8.32
C LEU A 212 -18.77 -2.87 8.43
N VAL A 213 -17.84 -2.80 7.48
CA VAL A 213 -16.51 -3.44 7.56
C VAL A 213 -15.45 -2.38 7.35
N ASN A 214 -14.47 -2.30 8.26
CA ASN A 214 -13.34 -1.41 8.15
C ASN A 214 -12.05 -2.19 7.86
N LEU A 215 -11.25 -1.69 6.92
CA LEU A 215 -9.92 -2.18 6.57
C LEU A 215 -8.88 -1.11 6.94
N PHE A 216 -8.03 -1.41 7.92
CA PHE A 216 -6.98 -0.49 8.38
C PHE A 216 -5.60 -1.12 8.24
N GLY A 217 -4.62 -0.29 7.96
CA GLY A 217 -3.22 -0.73 7.91
C GLY A 217 -2.92 -1.68 6.74
N ILE A 218 -3.73 -1.70 5.68
CA ILE A 218 -3.49 -2.55 4.52
C ILE A 218 -2.33 -1.95 3.72
N GLU A 219 -1.12 -2.38 4.05
CA GLU A 219 0.13 -2.03 3.37
C GLU A 219 0.71 -3.23 2.61
N SER A 220 2.02 -3.32 2.42
CA SER A 220 2.64 -4.52 1.85
C SER A 220 2.48 -5.73 2.81
N PRO A 221 1.98 -6.88 2.34
CA PRO A 221 1.69 -7.28 0.95
C PRO A 221 0.21 -7.13 0.51
N GLY A 222 -0.46 -6.04 0.85
CA GLY A 222 -1.89 -5.82 0.61
C GLY A 222 -2.33 -6.02 -0.85
N LEU A 223 -1.52 -5.57 -1.83
CA LEU A 223 -1.85 -5.79 -3.24
C LEU A 223 -1.86 -7.29 -3.60
N THR A 224 -0.85 -8.03 -3.15
CA THR A 224 -0.76 -9.48 -3.40
C THR A 224 -1.90 -10.26 -2.74
N SER A 225 -2.36 -9.81 -1.56
CA SER A 225 -3.44 -10.45 -0.80
C SER A 225 -4.82 -9.84 -1.06
N ALA A 226 -4.95 -8.88 -1.99
CA ALA A 226 -6.19 -8.12 -2.18
C ALA A 226 -7.41 -9.00 -2.46
N LEU A 227 -7.29 -10.05 -3.29
CA LEU A 227 -8.39 -10.95 -3.61
C LEU A 227 -8.79 -11.81 -2.41
N ALA A 228 -7.81 -12.34 -1.65
CA ALA A 228 -8.09 -13.08 -0.43
C ALA A 228 -8.71 -12.20 0.67
N ILE A 229 -8.28 -10.94 0.77
CA ILE A 229 -8.92 -9.96 1.67
C ILE A 229 -10.37 -9.73 1.23
N ALA A 230 -10.65 -9.61 -0.06
CA ALA A 230 -12.00 -9.42 -0.58
C ALA A 230 -12.91 -10.63 -0.28
N GLU A 231 -12.41 -11.85 -0.45
CA GLU A 231 -13.13 -13.08 -0.07
C GLU A 231 -13.45 -13.08 1.42
N HIS A 232 -12.46 -12.81 2.28
CA HIS A 232 -12.69 -12.73 3.72
C HIS A 232 -13.70 -11.63 4.10
N VAL A 233 -13.63 -10.46 3.48
CA VAL A 233 -14.61 -9.37 3.71
C VAL A 233 -16.02 -9.80 3.31
N ALA A 234 -16.17 -10.54 2.20
CA ALA A 234 -17.47 -11.04 1.76
C ALA A 234 -18.12 -12.02 2.77
N GLU A 235 -17.32 -12.72 3.58
CA GLU A 235 -17.80 -13.58 4.66
C GLU A 235 -18.29 -12.81 5.90
N LEU A 236 -17.90 -11.55 6.04
CA LEU A 236 -18.25 -10.70 7.20
C LEU A 236 -19.55 -9.91 7.00
N VAL A 237 -20.15 -9.94 5.82
CA VAL A 237 -21.31 -9.11 5.43
C VAL A 237 -22.52 -9.92 4.99
#